data_ddb2882b8edd6437a3c43964f6726fca
#
_entry.id   ddb2882b8edd6437a3c43964f6726fca
#
_cell.length_a   1.000
_cell.length_b   1.000
_cell.length_c   1.000
_cell.angle_alpha   90.00
_cell.angle_beta   90.00
_cell.angle_gamma   90.00
#
_symmetry.space_group_name_H-M   'P 1'
#
loop_
_entity.id
_entity.type
_entity.pdbx_description
1 polymer ?
#
loop_
_entity_poly.entity_id
_entity_poly.type
_entity_poly.pdbx_seq_one_letter_code
_entity_poly.pdbx_strand_id
1 'polypeptide(L)'
;MEFYVLASGSKGNATLVASHQHVILIDMGLTQKRFLEQLSKTPYRLEDISAVLITHDHSDHTAGLRFLKDIPMFAGEGTYDMDESGYLEPYNHYDILLCLLLMMLKIL
;
A
#
# COMPACT_ATOMS: atom_id res chain seq x y z
N MET A 1 -2.00 16.38 2.86
CA MET A 1 -1.92 14.91 2.88
C MET A 1 -3.18 14.35 3.51
N GLU A 2 -3.75 13.35 2.89
CA GLU A 2 -4.98 12.72 3.36
C GLU A 2 -4.73 11.25 3.66
N PHE A 3 -5.41 10.74 4.68
CA PHE A 3 -5.34 9.34 5.08
C PHE A 3 -6.73 8.73 5.05
N TYR A 4 -6.85 7.58 4.41
CA TYR A 4 -8.09 6.82 4.37
C TYR A 4 -7.81 5.41 4.87
N VAL A 5 -8.25 5.10 6.08
CA VAL A 5 -8.12 3.74 6.61
C VAL A 5 -9.24 2.90 6.02
N LEU A 6 -8.91 2.08 5.03
CA LEU A 6 -9.89 1.22 4.35
C LEU A 6 -10.32 0.06 5.25
N ALA A 7 -9.39 -0.46 6.03
CA ALA A 7 -9.66 -1.47 7.03
C ALA A 7 -8.50 -1.54 8.02
N SER A 8 -8.80 -1.96 9.25
CA SER A 8 -7.80 -2.23 10.28
C SER A 8 -8.26 -3.40 11.14
N GLY A 9 -7.31 -4.21 11.59
CA GLY A 9 -7.58 -5.34 12.48
C GLY A 9 -7.15 -6.68 11.90
N SER A 10 -7.49 -7.76 12.61
CA SER A 10 -7.05 -9.11 12.26
C SER A 10 -7.70 -9.67 10.98
N LYS A 11 -8.75 -9.03 10.48
CA LYS A 11 -9.44 -9.47 9.25
C LYS A 11 -8.93 -8.76 8.00
N GLY A 12 -7.98 -7.86 8.14
CA GLY A 12 -7.36 -7.17 7.01
C GLY A 12 -6.99 -5.74 7.35
N ASN A 13 -5.88 -5.29 6.78
CA ASN A 13 -5.37 -3.93 6.95
C ASN A 13 -5.06 -3.33 5.59
N ALA A 14 -5.50 -2.11 5.36
CA ALA A 14 -5.19 -1.35 4.16
C ALA A 14 -5.45 0.13 4.43
N THR A 15 -4.47 0.97 4.12
CA THR A 15 -4.56 2.41 4.34
C THR A 15 -4.06 3.15 3.11
N LEU A 16 -4.85 4.08 2.60
CA LEU A 16 -4.40 4.98 1.54
C LEU A 16 -3.78 6.23 2.16
N VAL A 17 -2.67 6.65 1.61
CA VAL A 17 -2.04 7.93 1.91
C VAL A 17 -1.96 8.71 0.60
N ALA A 18 -2.62 9.87 0.56
CA ALA A 18 -2.73 10.64 -0.67
C ALA A 18 -2.17 12.05 -0.49
N SER A 19 -1.48 12.52 -1.51
CA SER A 19 -1.07 13.90 -1.68
C SER A 19 -1.58 14.39 -3.04
N HIS A 20 -1.31 15.64 -3.40
CA HIS A 20 -1.79 16.21 -4.68
C HIS A 20 -1.42 15.39 -5.91
N GLN A 21 -0.30 14.67 -5.88
CA GLN A 21 0.23 13.99 -7.05
C GLN A 21 0.42 12.49 -6.88
N HIS A 22 0.29 11.99 -5.65
CA HIS A 22 0.63 10.60 -5.35
C HIS A 22 -0.38 9.97 -4.40
N VAL A 23 -0.77 8.74 -4.71
CA VAL A 23 -1.57 7.91 -3.82
C VAL A 23 -0.80 6.63 -3.57
N ILE A 24 -0.56 6.31 -2.31
CA ILE A 24 0.17 5.12 -1.90
C ILE A 24 -0.75 4.28 -1.02
N LEU A 25 -0.77 2.99 -1.28
CA LEU A 25 -1.47 2.03 -0.43
C LEU A 25 -0.47 1.40 0.53
N ILE A 26 -0.77 1.45 1.82
CA ILE A 26 0.04 0.80 2.86
C ILE A 26 -0.70 -0.45 3.30
N ASP A 27 -0.11 -1.59 3.01
CA ASP A 27 -0.65 -2.93 3.23
C ASP A 27 -1.91 -3.22 2.39
N MET A 28 -2.13 -4.47 2.11
CA MET A 28 -3.31 -4.94 1.39
C MET A 28 -3.73 -6.31 1.91
N GLY A 29 -4.37 -6.31 3.06
CA GLY A 29 -4.89 -7.53 3.68
C GLY A 29 -6.35 -7.81 3.34
N LEU A 30 -6.98 -7.01 2.47
CA LEU A 30 -8.36 -7.19 2.09
C LEU A 30 -8.50 -8.10 0.87
N THR A 31 -9.66 -8.74 0.74
CA THR A 31 -10.06 -9.36 -0.52
C THR A 31 -10.25 -8.27 -1.57
N GLN A 32 -10.19 -8.66 -2.84
CA GLN A 32 -10.43 -7.72 -3.94
C GLN A 32 -11.79 -7.03 -3.80
N LYS A 33 -12.82 -7.79 -3.48
CA LYS A 33 -14.18 -7.26 -3.33
C LYS A 33 -14.25 -6.20 -2.25
N ARG A 34 -13.74 -6.50 -1.05
CA ARG A 34 -13.77 -5.56 0.07
C ARG A 34 -12.92 -4.33 -0.21
N PHE A 35 -11.76 -4.53 -0.82
CA PHE A 35 -10.89 -3.42 -1.17
C PHE A 35 -11.61 -2.44 -2.12
N LEU A 36 -12.21 -2.95 -3.18
CA LEU A 36 -12.92 -2.10 -4.15
C LEU A 36 -14.12 -1.41 -3.53
N GLU A 37 -14.85 -2.09 -2.63
CA GLU A 37 -15.96 -1.48 -1.90
C GLU A 37 -15.48 -0.30 -1.06
N GLN A 38 -14.40 -0.47 -0.31
CA GLN A 38 -13.87 0.59 0.55
C GLN A 38 -13.23 1.71 -0.25
N LEU A 39 -12.53 1.36 -1.32
CA LEU A 39 -11.92 2.36 -2.21
C LEU A 39 -12.97 3.26 -2.84
N SER A 40 -14.14 2.71 -3.19
CA SER A 40 -15.23 3.47 -3.80
C SER A 40 -15.79 4.57 -2.89
N LYS A 41 -15.53 4.49 -1.59
CA LYS A 41 -15.93 5.51 -0.62
C LYS A 41 -14.94 6.67 -0.53
N THR A 42 -13.83 6.59 -1.25
CA THR A 42 -12.81 7.65 -1.32
C THR A 42 -12.91 8.35 -2.67
N PRO A 43 -12.28 9.52 -2.84
CA PRO A 43 -12.26 10.18 -4.16
C PRO A 43 -11.26 9.56 -5.13
N TYR A 44 -10.58 8.47 -4.76
CA TYR A 44 -9.53 7.86 -5.57
C TYR A 44 -9.99 6.57 -6.22
N ARG A 45 -9.32 6.23 -7.34
CA ARG A 45 -9.56 5.01 -8.10
C ARG A 45 -8.31 4.14 -8.07
N LEU A 46 -8.46 2.88 -8.46
CA LEU A 46 -7.34 1.94 -8.52
C LEU A 46 -6.18 2.49 -9.36
N GLU A 47 -6.48 3.14 -10.48
CA GLU A 47 -5.48 3.71 -11.39
C GLU A 47 -4.68 4.83 -10.75
N ASP A 48 -5.19 5.44 -9.69
CA ASP A 48 -4.49 6.53 -9.00
C ASP A 48 -3.38 6.02 -8.09
N ILE A 49 -3.40 4.74 -7.72
CA ILE A 49 -2.43 4.18 -6.78
C ILE A 49 -1.09 3.98 -7.48
N SER A 50 -0.07 4.69 -7.00
CA SER A 50 1.28 4.69 -7.59
C SER A 50 2.17 3.59 -7.06
N ALA A 51 1.94 3.17 -5.82
CA ALA A 51 2.81 2.19 -5.15
C ALA A 51 2.08 1.54 -3.98
N VAL A 52 2.52 0.36 -3.61
CA VAL A 52 2.08 -0.36 -2.42
C VAL A 52 3.28 -0.55 -1.50
N LEU A 53 3.15 -0.15 -0.24
CA LEU A 53 4.16 -0.38 0.79
C LEU A 53 3.67 -1.47 1.72
N ILE A 54 4.52 -2.45 1.99
CA ILE A 54 4.18 -3.60 2.84
C ILE A 54 4.96 -3.48 4.14
N THR A 55 4.24 -3.39 5.26
CA THR A 55 4.87 -3.22 6.57
C THR A 55 5.41 -4.54 7.13
N HIS A 56 4.69 -5.64 6.91
CA HIS A 56 5.13 -6.97 7.33
C HIS A 56 4.34 -8.05 6.58
N ASP A 57 4.79 -9.30 6.68
CA ASP A 57 4.31 -10.40 5.81
C ASP A 57 3.11 -11.19 6.36
N HIS A 58 2.47 -10.74 7.42
CA HIS A 58 1.28 -11.40 7.93
C HIS A 58 0.12 -11.29 6.93
N SER A 59 -0.72 -12.31 6.87
CA SER A 59 -1.80 -12.39 5.89
C SER A 59 -2.81 -11.24 5.99
N ASP A 60 -3.04 -10.71 7.19
CA ASP A 60 -3.92 -9.56 7.39
C ASP A 60 -3.36 -8.25 6.82
N HIS A 61 -2.12 -8.29 6.28
CA HIS A 61 -1.46 -7.16 5.60
C HIS A 61 -1.12 -7.45 4.14
N THR A 62 -1.22 -8.73 3.69
CA THR A 62 -0.70 -9.13 2.38
C THR A 62 -1.67 -9.96 1.54
N ALA A 63 -2.79 -10.41 2.11
CA ALA A 63 -3.66 -11.39 1.44
C ALA A 63 -4.18 -10.93 0.07
N GLY A 64 -4.34 -9.63 -0.15
CA GLY A 64 -4.86 -9.08 -1.38
C GLY A 64 -3.81 -8.62 -2.40
N LEU A 65 -2.52 -8.85 -2.13
CA LEU A 65 -1.46 -8.29 -2.99
C LEU A 65 -1.51 -8.79 -4.43
N ARG A 66 -1.93 -10.01 -4.67
CA ARG A 66 -1.99 -10.59 -6.03
C ARG A 66 -2.91 -9.79 -6.95
N PHE A 67 -3.95 -9.20 -6.40
CA PHE A 67 -4.85 -8.35 -7.16
C PHE A 67 -4.16 -7.09 -7.70
N LEU A 68 -3.12 -6.64 -6.99
CA LEU A 68 -2.42 -5.39 -7.29
C LEU A 68 -1.07 -5.61 -7.97
N LYS A 69 -0.86 -6.77 -8.58
CA LYS A 69 0.45 -7.17 -9.11
C LYS A 69 1.06 -6.20 -10.14
N ASP A 70 0.22 -5.38 -10.79
CA ASP A 70 0.71 -4.42 -11.79
C ASP A 70 1.14 -3.09 -11.17
N ILE A 71 1.00 -2.93 -9.86
CA ILE A 71 1.42 -1.73 -9.13
C ILE A 71 2.75 -2.03 -8.45
N PRO A 72 3.76 -1.15 -8.54
CA PRO A 72 5.04 -1.36 -7.87
C PRO A 72 4.85 -1.59 -6.38
N MET A 73 5.48 -2.62 -5.84
CA MET A 73 5.39 -2.99 -4.43
C MET A 73 6.74 -2.92 -3.76
N PHE A 74 6.77 -2.40 -2.54
CA PHE A 74 7.99 -2.20 -1.77
C PHE A 74 7.83 -2.81 -0.39
N ALA A 75 8.82 -3.59 0.04
CA ALA A 75 8.84 -4.22 1.36
C ALA A 75 10.24 -4.17 1.93
N GLY A 76 10.35 -4.11 3.25
CA GLY A 76 11.64 -4.19 3.94
C GLY A 76 12.29 -5.54 3.71
N GLU A 77 13.63 -5.56 3.63
CA GLU A 77 14.38 -6.79 3.47
C GLU A 77 14.03 -7.78 4.59
N GLY A 78 13.71 -9.02 4.20
CA GLY A 78 13.30 -10.04 5.15
C GLY A 78 11.86 -9.91 5.64
N THR A 79 11.14 -8.88 5.23
CA THR A 79 9.77 -8.65 5.66
C THR A 79 8.76 -9.48 4.85
N TYR A 80 9.07 -9.73 3.58
CA TYR A 80 8.19 -10.47 2.69
C TYR A 80 9.03 -11.33 1.74
N ASP A 81 8.58 -12.55 1.49
CA ASP A 81 9.24 -13.43 0.53
C ASP A 81 8.88 -13.03 -0.88
N MET A 82 9.89 -12.69 -1.65
CA MET A 82 9.72 -12.17 -3.01
C MET A 82 9.55 -13.24 -4.06
N ASP A 83 9.82 -14.50 -3.74
CA ASP A 83 9.88 -15.58 -4.71
C ASP A 83 8.54 -15.84 -5.41
N GLU A 84 7.44 -15.60 -4.74
CA GLU A 84 6.12 -15.87 -5.28
C GLU A 84 5.55 -14.72 -6.11
N SER A 85 5.87 -13.48 -5.77
CA SER A 85 5.24 -12.35 -6.43
C SER A 85 6.02 -11.82 -7.62
N GLY A 86 7.35 -11.83 -7.57
CA GLY A 86 8.21 -11.26 -8.60
C GLY A 86 8.09 -9.75 -8.76
N TYR A 87 7.25 -9.10 -7.96
CA TYR A 87 6.95 -7.68 -8.12
C TYR A 87 7.42 -6.83 -6.95
N LEU A 88 7.99 -7.45 -5.92
CA LEU A 88 8.43 -6.75 -4.73
C LEU A 88 9.84 -6.19 -4.91
N GLU A 89 9.98 -4.90 -4.64
CA GLU A 89 11.27 -4.24 -4.56
C GLU A 89 11.65 -4.09 -3.09
N PRO A 90 12.79 -4.64 -2.66
CA PRO A 90 13.20 -4.47 -1.25
C PRO A 90 13.56 -3.01 -0.96
N TYR A 91 13.20 -2.56 0.24
CA TYR A 91 13.59 -1.24 0.72
C TYR A 91 13.95 -1.34 2.19
N ASN A 92 14.63 -0.32 2.72
CA ASN A 92 14.88 -0.21 4.16
C ASN A 92 13.94 0.85 4.75
N HIS A 93 13.93 0.96 6.09
CA HIS A 93 13.05 1.89 6.79
C HIS A 93 13.30 3.35 6.39
N TYR A 94 14.54 3.68 6.06
CA TYR A 94 14.90 5.04 5.66
C TYR A 94 14.29 5.38 4.30
N ASP A 95 14.20 4.41 3.39
CA ASP A 95 13.61 4.63 2.07
C ASP A 95 12.11 4.95 2.18
N ILE A 96 11.40 4.25 3.08
CA ILE A 96 9.98 4.56 3.34
C ILE A 96 9.85 5.98 3.89
N LEU A 97 10.64 6.30 4.91
CA LEU A 97 10.60 7.63 5.52
C LEU A 97 10.90 8.71 4.50
N LEU A 98 11.87 8.46 3.62
CA LEU A 98 12.21 9.41 2.55
C LEU A 98 11.03 9.59 1.58
N CYS A 99 10.39 8.50 1.17
CA CYS A 99 9.23 8.57 0.28
C CYS A 99 8.09 9.36 0.92
N LEU A 100 7.78 9.09 2.18
CA LEU A 100 6.75 9.83 2.90
C LEU A 100 7.11 11.31 3.05
N LEU A 101 8.38 11.59 3.35
CA LEU A 101 8.84 12.98 3.45
C LEU A 101 8.71 13.71 2.13
N LEU A 102 9.10 13.08 1.03
CA LEU A 102 8.96 13.68 -0.30
C LEU A 102 7.50 13.95 -0.65
N MET A 103 6.60 13.06 -0.27
CA MET A 103 5.17 13.28 -0.44
C MET A 103 4.71 14.49 0.36
N MET A 104 5.16 14.61 1.62
CA MET A 104 4.81 15.75 2.47
C MET A 104 5.32 17.08 1.89
N LEU A 105 6.53 17.08 1.37
CA LEU A 105 7.12 18.29 0.76
C LEU A 105 6.33 18.77 -0.46
N LYS A 106 5.71 17.88 -1.19
CA LYS A 106 4.89 18.25 -2.36
C LYS A 106 3.55 18.88 -1.97
N ILE A 107 3.13 18.73 -0.73
CA ILE A 107 1.92 19.35 -0.21
C ILE A 107 2.19 20.80 0.20
N LEU A 108 3.40 21.10 0.60
CA LEU A 108 3.80 22.45 0.98
C LEU A 108 4.09 23.29 -0.26
#